data_3678a3daf45b1f886e61c4bb3260dd52
#
_entry.id   3678a3daf45b1f886e61c4bb3260dd52
#
_cell.length_a   1.000
_cell.length_b   1.000
_cell.length_c   1.000
_cell.angle_alpha   90.00
_cell.angle_beta   90.00
_cell.angle_gamma   90.00
#
_symmetry.space_group_name_H-M   'P 1'
#
loop_
_entity.id
_entity.type
_entity.pdbx_description
1 polymer ?
#
loop_
_entity_poly.entity_id
_entity_poly.type
_entity_poly.pdbx_seq_one_letter_code
_entity_poly.pdbx_strand_id
1 'polypeptide(L)'
;MQAAATVGIEIPRLCYLKGINEISACKVCVVEIQGQNRVVTACTTPVQEGLVVYTNSPKARSIRRTNVELILSQHDCMCATCVRSGNCSLQTLANDLGIYDIPYERDVVDTPWNQEFPLIRDSKKCIKCMRCVQICDKVQKLHIWDVQNTGARTTVDVAGNVSIEDSDCSLCGQCITHCPVGALKERNDVPKIYDILADPNKVTVVQVLSLIHISEPTRL
;
A
#
# COMPACT_ATOMS: atom_id res chain seq x y z
N MET A 1 -18.42 4.01 -1.50
CA MET A 1 -17.73 2.71 -1.60
C MET A 1 -18.61 1.55 -1.20
N GLN A 2 -19.03 1.48 0.06
CA GLN A 2 -19.79 0.34 0.62
C GLN A 2 -21.11 0.12 -0.10
N ALA A 3 -21.93 1.14 -0.30
CA ALA A 3 -23.20 1.03 -1.02
C ALA A 3 -23.04 0.54 -2.48
N ALA A 4 -21.98 0.91 -3.17
CA ALA A 4 -21.69 0.38 -4.51
C ALA A 4 -21.37 -1.12 -4.47
N ALA A 5 -20.60 -1.55 -3.47
CA ALA A 5 -20.25 -2.96 -3.31
C ALA A 5 -21.46 -3.87 -3.02
N THR A 6 -22.51 -3.38 -2.33
CA THR A 6 -23.73 -4.17 -2.09
C THR A 6 -24.52 -4.51 -3.36
N VAL A 7 -24.31 -3.75 -4.44
CA VAL A 7 -24.92 -3.99 -5.75
C VAL A 7 -23.91 -4.52 -6.78
N GLY A 8 -22.78 -5.05 -6.33
CA GLY A 8 -21.76 -5.67 -7.18
C GLY A 8 -20.91 -4.68 -7.98
N ILE A 9 -20.95 -3.37 -7.67
CA ILE A 9 -20.15 -2.36 -8.37
C ILE A 9 -18.85 -2.13 -7.59
N GLU A 10 -17.72 -2.48 -8.19
CA GLU A 10 -16.41 -2.17 -7.66
C GLU A 10 -15.90 -0.81 -8.16
N ILE A 11 -15.62 0.10 -7.21
CA ILE A 11 -15.00 1.39 -7.50
C ILE A 11 -13.48 1.24 -7.27
N PRO A 12 -12.64 1.54 -8.30
CA PRO A 12 -11.18 1.42 -8.18
C PRO A 12 -10.64 2.24 -7.01
N ARG A 13 -9.65 1.69 -6.29
CA ARG A 13 -9.08 2.31 -5.09
C ARG A 13 -7.64 1.85 -4.84
N LEU A 14 -6.82 2.71 -4.25
CA LEU A 14 -5.47 2.37 -3.79
C LEU A 14 -5.32 2.57 -2.27
N CYS A 15 -5.80 3.70 -1.74
CA CYS A 15 -5.61 4.02 -0.32
C CYS A 15 -6.70 3.44 0.61
N TYR A 16 -7.92 3.28 0.13
CA TYR A 16 -9.07 2.92 0.96
C TYR A 16 -8.91 1.56 1.68
N LEU A 17 -9.11 1.58 3.00
CA LEU A 17 -9.32 0.41 3.86
C LEU A 17 -10.53 0.73 4.75
N LYS A 18 -11.58 -0.11 4.67
CA LYS A 18 -12.83 0.10 5.41
C LYS A 18 -12.59 0.26 6.92
N GLY A 19 -13.07 1.34 7.50
CA GLY A 19 -12.95 1.64 8.94
C GLY A 19 -11.54 2.02 9.41
N ILE A 20 -10.53 1.92 8.55
CA ILE A 20 -9.13 2.17 8.90
C ILE A 20 -8.59 3.39 8.15
N ASN A 21 -8.63 3.37 6.81
CA ASN A 21 -8.06 4.42 5.97
C ASN A 21 -9.05 4.95 4.94
N GLU A 22 -9.86 5.91 5.33
CA GLU A 22 -10.90 6.56 4.54
C GLU A 22 -10.60 8.05 4.37
N ILE A 23 -9.37 8.38 3.88
CA ILE A 23 -8.82 9.74 3.92
C ILE A 23 -8.70 10.41 2.55
N SER A 24 -9.16 9.75 1.47
CA SER A 24 -9.10 10.29 0.10
C SER A 24 -7.69 10.66 -0.41
N ALA A 25 -6.62 10.00 0.06
CA ALA A 25 -5.25 10.34 -0.30
C ALA A 25 -4.97 10.15 -1.81
N CYS A 26 -5.32 8.99 -2.38
CA CYS A 26 -4.98 8.66 -3.77
C CYS A 26 -5.93 9.27 -4.82
N LYS A 27 -7.14 9.70 -4.43
CA LYS A 27 -8.20 10.24 -5.29
C LYS A 27 -8.54 9.38 -6.54
N VAL A 28 -8.28 8.07 -6.47
CA VAL A 28 -8.60 7.12 -7.54
C VAL A 28 -10.08 6.73 -7.55
N CYS A 29 -10.72 6.72 -6.39
CA CYS A 29 -12.13 6.35 -6.23
C CYS A 29 -13.11 7.49 -6.61
N VAL A 30 -12.73 8.36 -7.53
CA VAL A 30 -13.58 9.46 -7.98
C VAL A 30 -14.82 8.95 -8.71
N VAL A 31 -15.95 9.60 -8.42
CA VAL A 31 -17.27 9.35 -9.01
C VAL A 31 -17.94 10.67 -9.32
N GLU A 32 -18.89 10.64 -10.24
CA GLU A 32 -19.71 11.79 -10.59
C GLU A 32 -21.09 11.65 -9.93
N ILE A 33 -21.60 12.73 -9.39
CA ILE A 33 -22.94 12.79 -8.81
C ILE A 33 -23.84 13.61 -9.73
N GLN A 34 -25.01 13.10 -10.08
CA GLN A 34 -25.98 13.79 -10.90
C GLN A 34 -26.31 15.16 -10.31
N GLY A 35 -26.31 16.19 -11.15
CA GLY A 35 -26.57 17.57 -10.74
C GLY A 35 -25.39 18.29 -10.09
N GLN A 36 -24.21 17.66 -9.97
CA GLN A 36 -23.01 18.31 -9.46
C GLN A 36 -21.97 18.51 -10.59
N ASN A 37 -21.38 19.71 -10.65
CA ASN A 37 -20.34 20.02 -11.65
C ASN A 37 -18.96 19.40 -11.35
N ARG A 38 -18.74 18.93 -10.14
CA ARG A 38 -17.48 18.35 -9.68
C ARG A 38 -17.59 16.86 -9.38
N VAL A 39 -16.52 16.12 -9.59
CA VAL A 39 -16.39 14.75 -9.09
C VAL A 39 -16.05 14.77 -7.60
N VAL A 40 -16.43 13.70 -6.90
CA VAL A 40 -16.13 13.47 -5.48
C VAL A 40 -15.47 12.12 -5.29
N THR A 41 -14.78 11.95 -4.17
CA THR A 41 -14.16 10.66 -3.82
C THR A 41 -15.14 9.79 -3.06
N ALA A 42 -15.46 8.62 -3.61
CA ALA A 42 -16.47 7.73 -3.03
C ALA A 42 -16.11 7.20 -1.63
N CYS A 43 -14.81 7.19 -1.26
CA CYS A 43 -14.37 6.72 0.06
C CYS A 43 -14.75 7.68 1.21
N THR A 44 -14.95 8.96 0.93
CA THR A 44 -15.26 10.00 1.94
C THR A 44 -16.63 10.65 1.74
N THR A 45 -17.36 10.23 0.69
CA THR A 45 -18.69 10.80 0.42
C THR A 45 -19.77 9.96 1.10
N PRO A 46 -20.56 10.54 2.02
CA PRO A 46 -21.69 9.83 2.61
C PRO A 46 -22.79 9.59 1.57
N VAL A 47 -23.52 8.50 1.76
CA VAL A 47 -24.69 8.16 0.92
C VAL A 47 -25.91 8.92 1.44
N GLN A 48 -26.75 9.34 0.52
CA GLN A 48 -28.04 9.99 0.80
C GLN A 48 -29.11 9.33 -0.07
N GLU A 49 -30.34 9.34 0.39
CA GLU A 49 -31.48 8.84 -0.38
C GLU A 49 -31.68 9.65 -1.65
N GLY A 50 -31.97 8.98 -2.76
CA GLY A 50 -32.13 9.61 -4.07
C GLY A 50 -30.83 10.01 -4.76
N LEU A 51 -29.65 9.73 -4.18
CA LEU A 51 -28.35 10.06 -4.78
C LEU A 51 -28.08 9.19 -6.01
N VAL A 52 -27.97 9.81 -7.20
CA VAL A 52 -27.58 9.13 -8.44
C VAL A 52 -26.10 9.33 -8.67
N VAL A 53 -25.36 8.21 -8.75
CA VAL A 53 -23.89 8.20 -8.82
C VAL A 53 -23.42 7.46 -10.08
N TYR A 54 -22.58 8.12 -10.87
CA TYR A 54 -21.92 7.53 -12.03
C TYR A 54 -20.49 7.13 -11.66
N THR A 55 -20.24 5.83 -11.54
CA THR A 55 -18.95 5.29 -11.09
C THR A 55 -17.92 5.20 -12.21
N ASN A 56 -18.35 5.23 -13.47
CA ASN A 56 -17.50 5.02 -14.65
C ASN A 56 -17.83 5.97 -15.82
N SER A 57 -18.26 7.21 -15.51
CA SER A 57 -18.46 8.24 -16.55
C SER A 57 -17.13 8.62 -17.24
N PRO A 58 -17.17 9.17 -18.46
CA PRO A 58 -15.97 9.65 -19.16
C PRO A 58 -15.15 10.62 -18.30
N LYS A 59 -15.82 11.52 -17.57
CA LYS A 59 -15.21 12.50 -16.67
C LYS A 59 -14.48 11.81 -15.51
N ALA A 60 -15.14 10.85 -14.82
CA ALA A 60 -14.55 10.10 -13.73
C ALA A 60 -13.35 9.26 -14.21
N ARG A 61 -13.43 8.64 -15.38
CA ARG A 61 -12.33 7.86 -16.00
C ARG A 61 -11.14 8.74 -16.33
N SER A 62 -11.36 9.92 -16.94
CA SER A 62 -10.28 10.85 -17.29
C SER A 62 -9.52 11.32 -16.03
N ILE A 63 -10.23 11.75 -15.00
CA ILE A 63 -9.62 12.21 -13.74
C ILE A 63 -8.90 11.06 -13.02
N ARG A 64 -9.49 9.87 -13.02
CA ARG A 64 -8.86 8.68 -12.43
C ARG A 64 -7.55 8.34 -13.14
N ARG A 65 -7.55 8.39 -14.47
CA ARG A 65 -6.34 8.18 -15.30
C ARG A 65 -5.27 9.19 -14.94
N THR A 66 -5.56 10.48 -14.93
CA THR A 66 -4.62 11.54 -14.52
C THR A 66 -4.04 11.31 -13.12
N ASN A 67 -4.89 10.93 -12.14
CA ASN A 67 -4.41 10.67 -10.79
C ASN A 67 -3.46 9.46 -10.74
N VAL A 68 -3.71 8.41 -11.52
CA VAL A 68 -2.82 7.24 -11.59
C VAL A 68 -1.52 7.58 -12.33
N GLU A 69 -1.57 8.34 -13.40
CA GLU A 69 -0.39 8.84 -14.12
C GLU A 69 0.52 9.69 -13.20
N LEU A 70 -0.07 10.58 -12.38
CA LEU A 70 0.67 11.35 -11.38
C LEU A 70 1.28 10.47 -10.28
N ILE A 71 0.60 9.40 -9.86
CA ILE A 71 1.17 8.43 -8.92
C ILE A 71 2.34 7.68 -9.57
N LEU A 72 2.21 7.27 -10.82
CA LEU A 72 3.26 6.56 -11.55
C LEU A 72 4.48 7.44 -11.82
N SER A 73 4.32 8.77 -12.01
CA SER A 73 5.46 9.68 -12.19
C SER A 73 6.36 9.75 -10.95
N GLN A 74 5.82 9.45 -9.77
CA GLN A 74 6.56 9.40 -8.50
C GLN A 74 6.85 7.96 -8.02
N HIS A 75 6.69 6.97 -8.88
CA HIS A 75 6.85 5.55 -8.54
C HIS A 75 7.96 4.91 -9.38
N ASP A 76 8.79 4.08 -8.76
CA ASP A 76 9.73 3.23 -9.49
C ASP A 76 8.98 2.07 -10.15
N CYS A 77 8.82 2.16 -11.47
CA CYS A 77 8.08 1.21 -12.28
C CYS A 77 8.88 -0.05 -12.69
N MET A 78 9.94 -0.42 -11.96
CA MET A 78 10.69 -1.66 -12.18
C MET A 78 9.87 -2.89 -11.74
N CYS A 79 8.76 -3.13 -12.44
CA CYS A 79 7.77 -4.14 -12.07
C CYS A 79 8.30 -5.58 -12.16
N ALA A 80 9.14 -5.89 -13.14
CA ALA A 80 9.64 -7.26 -13.37
C ALA A 80 10.44 -7.83 -12.18
N THR A 81 11.12 -6.97 -11.41
CA THR A 81 11.92 -7.34 -10.24
C THR A 81 11.24 -6.96 -8.92
N CYS A 82 10.01 -6.51 -8.97
CA CYS A 82 9.26 -6.08 -7.79
C CYS A 82 8.65 -7.28 -7.05
N VAL A 83 8.69 -7.28 -5.72
CA VAL A 83 8.07 -8.32 -4.87
C VAL A 83 6.55 -8.42 -5.05
N ARG A 84 5.91 -7.40 -5.62
CA ARG A 84 4.48 -7.35 -5.94
C ARG A 84 4.18 -7.56 -7.42
N SER A 85 5.15 -7.99 -8.24
CA SER A 85 4.90 -8.27 -9.65
C SER A 85 3.76 -9.27 -9.82
N GLY A 86 2.78 -8.95 -10.66
CA GLY A 86 1.56 -9.77 -10.85
C GLY A 86 0.52 -9.70 -9.72
N ASN A 87 0.86 -9.10 -8.57
CA ASN A 87 -0.06 -8.91 -7.44
C ASN A 87 0.08 -7.47 -6.86
N CYS A 88 -0.03 -6.48 -7.73
CA CYS A 88 0.13 -5.06 -7.39
C CYS A 88 -1.13 -4.29 -7.81
N SER A 89 -1.82 -3.68 -6.84
CA SER A 89 -3.03 -2.91 -7.11
C SER A 89 -2.79 -1.73 -8.07
N LEU A 90 -1.60 -1.12 -8.02
CA LEU A 90 -1.24 -0.03 -8.94
C LEU A 90 -1.01 -0.54 -10.36
N GLN A 91 -0.32 -1.66 -10.53
CA GLN A 91 -0.06 -2.28 -11.83
C GLN A 91 -1.37 -2.72 -12.51
N THR A 92 -2.25 -3.41 -11.78
CA THR A 92 -3.57 -3.80 -12.28
C THR A 92 -4.37 -2.57 -12.73
N LEU A 93 -4.41 -1.54 -11.89
CA LEU A 93 -5.17 -0.33 -12.21
C LEU A 93 -4.59 0.44 -13.41
N ALA A 94 -3.27 0.50 -13.56
CA ALA A 94 -2.62 1.12 -14.72
C ALA A 94 -2.99 0.37 -16.02
N ASN A 95 -2.98 -0.96 -15.99
CA ASN A 95 -3.40 -1.80 -17.11
C ASN A 95 -4.89 -1.59 -17.46
N ASP A 96 -5.78 -1.58 -16.46
CA ASP A 96 -7.23 -1.39 -16.65
C ASP A 96 -7.56 0.00 -17.25
N LEU A 97 -6.72 0.99 -16.97
CA LEU A 97 -6.85 2.34 -17.52
C LEU A 97 -6.11 2.53 -18.85
N GLY A 98 -5.40 1.53 -19.34
CA GLY A 98 -4.61 1.59 -20.57
C GLY A 98 -3.48 2.62 -20.51
N ILE A 99 -2.80 2.74 -19.36
CA ILE A 99 -1.68 3.66 -19.17
C ILE A 99 -0.40 2.96 -19.62
N TYR A 100 0.09 3.31 -20.79
CA TYR A 100 1.33 2.78 -21.38
C TYR A 100 2.47 3.80 -21.40
N ASP A 101 2.15 5.06 -21.16
CA ASP A 101 3.08 6.19 -21.12
C ASP A 101 2.73 7.11 -19.96
N ILE A 102 3.74 7.77 -19.40
CA ILE A 102 3.61 8.70 -18.27
C ILE A 102 3.96 10.10 -18.80
N PRO A 103 2.96 10.97 -19.01
CA PRO A 103 3.18 12.28 -19.64
C PRO A 103 3.81 13.32 -18.69
N TYR A 104 4.10 12.93 -17.44
CA TYR A 104 4.66 13.81 -16.41
C TYR A 104 6.13 13.50 -16.17
N GLU A 105 6.91 14.53 -15.83
CA GLU A 105 8.30 14.35 -15.40
C GLU A 105 8.38 13.41 -14.19
N ARG A 106 9.39 12.54 -14.20
CA ARG A 106 9.60 11.59 -13.11
C ARG A 106 10.33 12.26 -11.95
N ASP A 107 9.71 12.25 -10.80
CA ASP A 107 10.25 12.79 -9.54
C ASP A 107 10.12 11.73 -8.43
N VAL A 108 11.06 10.80 -8.42
CA VAL A 108 11.05 9.65 -7.50
C VAL A 108 11.89 9.96 -6.27
N VAL A 109 11.24 10.03 -5.12
CA VAL A 109 11.92 10.28 -3.83
C VAL A 109 12.62 9.01 -3.36
N ASP A 110 13.94 9.11 -3.15
CA ASP A 110 14.76 8.06 -2.55
C ASP A 110 15.24 8.49 -1.17
N THR A 111 14.95 7.69 -0.15
CA THR A 111 15.41 7.91 1.22
C THR A 111 16.12 6.68 1.74
N PRO A 112 17.25 6.83 2.46
CA PRO A 112 18.02 5.70 2.96
C PRO A 112 17.18 4.84 3.91
N TRP A 113 17.47 3.54 3.92
CA TRP A 113 16.85 2.58 4.83
C TRP A 113 17.87 1.51 5.21
N ASN A 114 17.84 1.07 6.48
CA ASN A 114 18.69 -0.02 6.92
C ASN A 114 18.24 -1.35 6.31
N GLN A 115 19.10 -1.96 5.48
CA GLN A 115 18.83 -3.22 4.80
C GLN A 115 19.01 -4.46 5.71
N GLU A 116 19.62 -4.29 6.88
CA GLU A 116 19.78 -5.37 7.87
C GLU A 116 18.57 -5.50 8.82
N PHE A 117 17.68 -4.50 8.83
CA PHE A 117 16.46 -4.58 9.62
C PHE A 117 15.47 -5.59 8.99
N PRO A 118 14.69 -6.37 9.78
CA PRO A 118 13.76 -7.36 9.25
C PRO A 118 12.67 -6.82 8.33
N LEU A 119 12.26 -5.57 8.53
CA LEU A 119 11.32 -4.84 7.69
C LEU A 119 12.10 -3.94 6.73
N ILE A 120 11.94 -4.15 5.43
CA ILE A 120 12.56 -3.36 4.38
C ILE A 120 11.55 -2.38 3.80
N ARG A 121 11.98 -1.12 3.66
CA ARG A 121 11.23 -0.07 3.00
C ARG A 121 11.97 0.39 1.73
N ASP A 122 11.24 0.47 0.64
CA ASP A 122 11.67 1.07 -0.63
C ASP A 122 10.81 2.33 -0.87
N SER A 123 11.38 3.50 -0.55
CA SER A 123 10.68 4.79 -0.69
C SER A 123 10.31 5.11 -2.13
N LYS A 124 11.10 4.65 -3.11
CA LYS A 124 10.85 4.83 -4.55
C LYS A 124 9.54 4.18 -5.02
N LYS A 125 9.09 3.16 -4.31
CA LYS A 125 7.83 2.46 -4.61
C LYS A 125 6.65 2.95 -3.79
N CYS A 126 6.85 3.87 -2.85
CA CYS A 126 5.79 4.37 -1.99
C CYS A 126 4.85 5.31 -2.76
N ILE A 127 3.55 4.97 -2.79
CA ILE A 127 2.49 5.79 -3.42
C ILE A 127 1.79 6.72 -2.41
N LYS A 128 2.33 6.87 -1.23
CA LYS A 128 1.86 7.81 -0.19
C LYS A 128 0.38 7.59 0.17
N CYS A 129 -0.07 6.33 0.18
CA CYS A 129 -1.47 5.96 0.42
C CYS A 129 -1.86 5.98 1.90
N MET A 130 -0.92 6.11 2.81
CA MET A 130 -1.07 6.17 4.26
C MET A 130 -1.67 4.90 4.91
N ARG A 131 -1.74 3.77 4.21
CA ARG A 131 -2.27 2.53 4.81
C ARG A 131 -1.40 2.05 5.97
N CYS A 132 -0.06 2.07 5.82
CA CYS A 132 0.87 1.68 6.88
C CYS A 132 0.75 2.59 8.11
N VAL A 133 0.59 3.90 7.92
CA VAL A 133 0.35 4.86 9.00
C VAL A 133 -0.93 4.48 9.73
N GLN A 134 -2.05 4.42 9.03
CA GLN A 134 -3.36 4.21 9.65
C GLN A 134 -3.54 2.82 10.29
N ILE A 135 -2.93 1.78 9.72
CA ILE A 135 -2.99 0.44 10.32
C ILE A 135 -2.15 0.37 11.60
N CYS A 136 -0.98 1.02 11.59
CA CYS A 136 -0.11 1.08 12.76
C CYS A 136 -0.76 1.91 13.88
N ASP A 137 -1.37 3.04 13.56
CA ASP A 137 -2.03 3.91 14.53
C ASP A 137 -3.32 3.31 15.09
N LYS A 138 -4.24 2.89 14.22
CA LYS A 138 -5.59 2.52 14.64
C LYS A 138 -5.71 1.10 15.16
N VAL A 139 -4.92 0.17 14.59
CA VAL A 139 -5.00 -1.25 14.93
C VAL A 139 -3.91 -1.66 15.91
N GLN A 140 -2.66 -1.32 15.60
CA GLN A 140 -1.52 -1.71 16.45
C GLN A 140 -1.26 -0.74 17.62
N LYS A 141 -1.70 0.51 17.51
CA LYS A 141 -1.48 1.58 18.52
C LYS A 141 0.00 1.90 18.78
N LEU A 142 0.87 1.67 17.79
CA LEU A 142 2.32 1.84 17.93
C LEU A 142 2.86 3.14 17.33
N HIS A 143 2.13 3.78 16.40
CA HIS A 143 2.49 5.06 15.78
C HIS A 143 3.89 5.12 15.16
N ILE A 144 4.34 4.00 14.54
CA ILE A 144 5.70 3.89 13.98
C ILE A 144 5.86 4.74 12.71
N TRP A 145 4.82 4.86 11.90
CA TRP A 145 4.86 5.53 10.60
C TRP A 145 4.23 6.91 10.65
N ASP A 146 4.87 7.88 10.01
CA ASP A 146 4.31 9.22 9.85
C ASP A 146 4.62 9.81 8.47
N VAL A 147 3.96 10.90 8.14
CA VAL A 147 4.16 11.69 6.92
C VAL A 147 5.22 12.74 7.18
N GLN A 148 6.23 12.75 6.32
CA GLN A 148 7.31 13.73 6.38
C GLN A 148 7.35 14.58 5.12
N ASN A 149 7.87 15.78 5.23
CA ASN A 149 7.97 16.76 4.17
C ASN A 149 6.61 17.19 3.58
N THR A 150 6.62 18.01 2.54
CA THR A 150 5.43 18.55 1.88
C THR A 150 5.59 18.57 0.36
N GLY A 151 4.48 18.65 -0.37
CA GLY A 151 4.46 18.72 -1.83
C GLY A 151 5.03 17.46 -2.49
N ALA A 152 5.81 17.61 -3.54
CA ALA A 152 6.42 16.50 -4.28
C ALA A 152 7.37 15.66 -3.39
N ARG A 153 8.03 16.31 -2.43
CA ARG A 153 8.95 15.67 -1.47
C ARG A 153 8.27 14.91 -0.34
N THR A 154 6.93 14.90 -0.28
CA THR A 154 6.21 14.12 0.75
C THR A 154 6.66 12.67 0.72
N THR A 155 6.99 12.12 1.87
CA THR A 155 7.31 10.70 2.06
C THR A 155 6.62 10.16 3.31
N VAL A 156 6.50 8.85 3.40
CA VAL A 156 6.06 8.17 4.62
C VAL A 156 7.29 7.51 5.21
N ASP A 157 7.63 7.87 6.43
CA ASP A 157 8.84 7.39 7.12
C ASP A 157 8.55 7.12 8.59
N VAL A 158 9.59 6.77 9.36
CA VAL A 158 9.48 6.54 10.80
C VAL A 158 9.16 7.86 11.51
N ALA A 159 8.17 7.85 12.38
CA ALA A 159 7.75 9.00 13.16
C ALA A 159 8.93 9.57 13.98
N GLY A 160 8.97 10.90 14.12
CA GLY A 160 10.03 11.57 14.86
C GLY A 160 11.39 11.64 14.17
N ASN A 161 11.52 11.24 12.91
CA ASN A 161 12.78 11.18 12.14
C ASN A 161 13.88 10.32 12.82
N VAL A 162 13.49 9.31 13.57
CA VAL A 162 14.40 8.33 14.15
C VAL A 162 14.63 7.16 13.20
N SER A 163 15.66 6.36 13.47
CA SER A 163 15.83 5.11 12.70
C SER A 163 14.79 4.07 13.12
N ILE A 164 14.49 3.12 12.25
CA ILE A 164 13.49 2.07 12.55
C ILE A 164 13.93 1.19 13.73
N GLU A 165 15.23 1.02 13.93
CA GLU A 165 15.81 0.26 15.04
C GLU A 165 15.56 0.92 16.39
N ASP A 166 15.53 2.27 16.42
CA ASP A 166 15.31 3.06 17.62
C ASP A 166 13.82 3.28 17.91
N SER A 167 12.93 2.71 17.08
CA SER A 167 11.48 2.80 17.26
C SER A 167 10.91 1.60 18.00
N ASP A 168 9.75 1.76 18.62
CA ASP A 168 9.02 0.68 19.31
C ASP A 168 8.30 -0.28 18.35
N CYS A 169 8.88 -0.58 17.17
CA CYS A 169 8.28 -1.44 16.18
C CYS A 169 8.23 -2.89 16.66
N SER A 170 7.03 -3.44 16.80
CA SER A 170 6.82 -4.84 17.23
C SER A 170 7.04 -5.88 16.12
N LEU A 171 7.46 -5.48 14.93
CA LEU A 171 7.66 -6.36 13.76
C LEU A 171 6.43 -7.19 13.37
N CYS A 172 5.22 -6.72 13.64
CA CYS A 172 3.97 -7.44 13.39
C CYS A 172 3.63 -7.65 11.90
N GLY A 173 4.33 -7.00 10.95
CA GLY A 173 4.15 -7.15 9.51
C GLY A 173 2.85 -6.57 8.93
N GLN A 174 1.96 -5.97 9.72
CA GLN A 174 0.68 -5.44 9.24
C GLN A 174 0.84 -4.34 8.17
N CYS A 175 1.87 -3.53 8.27
CA CYS A 175 2.19 -2.53 7.26
C CYS A 175 2.58 -3.15 5.92
N ILE A 176 3.26 -4.31 5.92
CA ILE A 176 3.64 -5.06 4.70
C ILE A 176 2.38 -5.62 4.02
N THR A 177 1.53 -6.34 4.78
CA THR A 177 0.33 -6.99 4.24
C THR A 177 -0.68 -6.00 3.66
N HIS A 178 -0.77 -4.81 4.23
CA HIS A 178 -1.69 -3.76 3.78
C HIS A 178 -1.09 -2.80 2.75
N CYS A 179 0.21 -2.91 2.42
CA CYS A 179 0.82 -2.10 1.37
C CYS A 179 0.27 -2.53 0.00
N PRO A 180 -0.35 -1.62 -0.78
CA PRO A 180 -0.94 -1.97 -2.08
C PRO A 180 0.09 -2.13 -3.19
N VAL A 181 1.35 -1.80 -2.91
CA VAL A 181 2.51 -1.86 -3.82
C VAL A 181 3.71 -2.51 -3.12
N GLY A 182 4.85 -2.63 -3.79
CA GLY A 182 6.06 -3.24 -3.24
C GLY A 182 6.96 -2.32 -2.41
N ALA A 183 6.38 -1.30 -1.75
CA ALA A 183 7.17 -0.34 -0.97
C ALA A 183 7.62 -0.88 0.41
N LEU A 184 6.89 -1.83 0.96
CA LEU A 184 7.23 -2.50 2.22
C LEU A 184 7.30 -4.01 1.98
N LYS A 185 8.35 -4.63 2.47
CA LYS A 185 8.58 -6.07 2.35
C LYS A 185 9.40 -6.58 3.55
N GLU A 186 9.38 -7.88 3.76
CA GLU A 186 10.30 -8.58 4.63
C GLU A 186 11.71 -8.63 4.02
N ARG A 187 12.74 -8.69 4.88
CA ARG A 187 14.10 -8.97 4.46
C ARG A 187 14.19 -10.41 3.92
N ASN A 188 14.90 -10.59 2.82
CA ASN A 188 15.12 -11.92 2.27
C ASN A 188 16.35 -12.58 2.93
N ASP A 189 16.12 -13.48 3.87
CA ASP A 189 17.17 -14.25 4.55
C ASP A 189 17.44 -15.62 3.90
N VAL A 190 16.75 -16.01 2.83
CA VAL A 190 16.91 -17.29 2.15
C VAL A 190 18.35 -17.56 1.72
N PRO A 191 19.11 -16.61 1.10
CA PRO A 191 20.50 -16.83 0.75
C PRO A 191 21.37 -17.14 1.98
N LYS A 192 21.17 -16.41 3.09
CA LYS A 192 21.92 -16.65 4.35
C LYS A 192 21.67 -18.05 4.89
N ILE A 193 20.46 -18.58 4.77
CA ILE A 193 20.14 -19.94 5.19
C ILE A 193 20.82 -20.98 4.30
N TYR A 194 20.86 -20.78 2.98
CA TYR A 194 21.59 -21.69 2.08
C TYR A 194 23.09 -21.70 2.39
N ASP A 195 23.70 -20.56 2.66
CA ASP A 195 25.12 -20.49 3.05
C ASP A 195 25.39 -21.24 4.36
N ILE A 196 24.49 -21.15 5.34
CA ILE A 196 24.59 -21.89 6.60
C ILE A 196 24.42 -23.39 6.40
N LEU A 197 23.49 -23.81 5.55
CA LEU A 197 23.25 -25.22 5.23
C LEU A 197 24.43 -25.86 4.48
N ALA A 198 25.15 -25.07 3.69
CA ALA A 198 26.32 -25.53 2.95
C ALA A 198 27.61 -25.64 3.82
N ASP A 199 27.64 -25.04 5.01
CA ASP A 199 28.80 -25.05 5.90
C ASP A 199 28.84 -26.35 6.73
N PRO A 200 29.82 -27.25 6.51
CA PRO A 200 29.90 -28.54 7.22
C PRO A 200 30.18 -28.38 8.73
N ASN A 201 30.61 -27.21 9.19
CA ASN A 201 30.89 -26.94 10.60
C ASN A 201 29.68 -26.38 11.35
N LYS A 202 28.54 -26.20 10.68
CA LYS A 202 27.32 -25.66 11.28
C LYS A 202 26.20 -26.70 11.30
N VAL A 203 25.46 -26.74 12.39
CA VAL A 203 24.23 -27.54 12.54
C VAL A 203 23.05 -26.59 12.50
N THR A 204 22.20 -26.74 11.50
CA THR A 204 20.98 -25.95 11.39
C THR A 204 19.85 -26.64 12.13
N VAL A 205 19.25 -25.94 13.11
CA VAL A 205 18.09 -26.41 13.87
C VAL A 205 16.91 -25.50 13.57
N VAL A 206 15.78 -26.09 13.20
CA VAL A 206 14.52 -25.37 13.00
C VAL A 206 13.71 -25.46 14.27
N GLN A 207 13.42 -24.31 14.86
CA GLN A 207 12.47 -24.21 15.95
C GLN A 207 11.15 -23.68 15.41
N VAL A 208 10.09 -24.46 15.54
CA VAL A 208 8.72 -24.06 15.19
C VAL A 208 7.99 -23.72 16.48
N LEU A 209 7.49 -22.46 16.55
CA LEU A 209 6.62 -22.08 17.66
C LEU A 209 5.29 -22.81 17.54
N SER A 210 4.88 -23.50 18.62
CA SER A 210 3.58 -24.15 18.71
C SER A 210 2.47 -23.09 18.78
N LEU A 211 1.77 -22.90 17.66
CA LEU A 211 0.56 -22.10 17.62
C LEU A 211 -0.63 -23.05 17.44
N ILE A 212 -1.74 -22.75 18.12
CA ILE A 212 -2.96 -23.58 18.15
C ILE A 212 -3.44 -24.04 16.77
N HIS A 213 -3.20 -23.24 15.74
CA HIS A 213 -3.62 -23.54 14.36
C HIS A 213 -2.58 -24.33 13.56
N ILE A 214 -1.35 -24.48 14.04
CA ILE A 214 -0.26 -25.15 13.32
C ILE A 214 0.07 -26.49 13.98
N SER A 215 0.23 -26.52 15.31
CA SER A 215 0.70 -27.70 16.04
C SER A 215 -0.39 -28.44 16.82
N GLU A 216 -1.49 -27.76 17.12
CA GLU A 216 -2.65 -28.37 17.82
C GLU A 216 -3.93 -28.06 17.04
N PRO A 217 -4.15 -28.70 15.87
CA PRO A 217 -5.44 -28.60 15.21
C PRO A 217 -6.49 -29.19 16.17
N THR A 218 -7.40 -28.37 16.61
CA THR A 218 -8.56 -28.80 17.40
C THR A 218 -9.25 -29.93 16.63
N ARG A 219 -9.11 -31.15 17.12
CA ARG A 219 -9.97 -32.23 16.65
C ARG A 219 -11.37 -31.95 17.18
N LEU A 220 -12.23 -31.53 16.29
CA LEU A 220 -13.68 -31.54 16.48
C LEU A 220 -14.18 -32.95 16.35
#